data_3bc25f70dc2b081b0f3a19d8008b7dc9
#
_entry.id   3bc25f70dc2b081b0f3a19d8008b7dc9
#
_cell.length_a   1.000
_cell.length_b   1.000
_cell.length_c   1.000
_cell.angle_alpha   90.00
_cell.angle_beta   90.00
_cell.angle_gamma   90.00
#
_symmetry.space_group_name_H-M   'P 1'
#
loop_
_entity.id
_entity.type
_entity.pdbx_description
1 polymer ?
#
loop_
_entity_poly.entity_id
_entity_poly.type
_entity_poly.pdbx_seq_one_letter_code
_entity_poly.pdbx_strand_id
1 'polypeptide(L)'
;MRADLWKIPAGLLDLGDEEPVAAAQRELAEETDYEAARWHVLANYFASPEFTTEGVRCFLARNLSVLPAHRRTEREAEEAEFVPTWFRLDDVVEAVLDGRLHNPATVVGALAAQRARERGWQGLREPGAPRLHSPRSL
;
A
#
# COMPACT_ATOMS: atom_id res chain seq x y z
N MET A 1 -7.52 22.36 -6.11
CA MET A 1 -6.57 21.33 -6.54
C MET A 1 -6.75 20.07 -5.71
N ARG A 2 -6.66 18.95 -6.34
CA ARG A 2 -6.94 17.65 -5.74
C ARG A 2 -5.68 16.79 -5.59
N ALA A 3 -4.63 17.36 -5.03
CA ALA A 3 -3.36 16.66 -4.81
C ALA A 3 -3.51 15.42 -3.92
N ASP A 4 -4.54 15.42 -3.09
CA ASP A 4 -4.90 14.33 -2.21
C ASP A 4 -5.51 13.12 -2.94
N LEU A 5 -5.82 13.25 -4.22
CA LEU A 5 -6.37 12.14 -5.01
C LEU A 5 -5.35 11.09 -5.41
N TRP A 6 -4.07 11.44 -5.44
CA TRP A 6 -3.03 10.47 -5.76
C TRP A 6 -2.70 9.64 -4.53
N LYS A 7 -3.04 8.37 -4.60
CA LYS A 7 -2.79 7.43 -3.49
C LYS A 7 -2.50 6.03 -4.04
N ILE A 8 -1.81 5.25 -3.23
CA ILE A 8 -1.64 3.82 -3.48
C ILE A 8 -2.92 3.07 -3.10
N PRO A 9 -3.16 1.88 -3.67
CA PRO A 9 -4.32 1.07 -3.27
C PRO A 9 -4.35 0.86 -1.77
N ALA A 10 -5.50 1.05 -1.17
CA ALA A 10 -5.69 0.93 0.27
C ALA A 10 -7.13 0.59 0.61
N GLY A 11 -7.33 -0.05 1.74
CA GLY A 11 -8.65 -0.39 2.25
C GLY A 11 -8.61 -0.67 3.74
N LEU A 12 -9.79 -0.77 4.31
CA LEU A 12 -9.98 -1.05 5.72
C LEU A 12 -10.02 -2.57 5.97
N LEU A 13 -9.59 -2.97 7.17
CA LEU A 13 -9.77 -4.34 7.64
C LEU A 13 -11.18 -4.50 8.21
N ASP A 14 -12.17 -4.52 7.33
CA ASP A 14 -13.58 -4.51 7.70
C ASP A 14 -14.28 -5.87 7.59
N LEU A 15 -13.56 -6.91 7.19
CA LEU A 15 -14.11 -8.25 7.02
C LEU A 15 -13.72 -9.20 8.17
N GLY A 16 -13.87 -8.73 9.41
CA GLY A 16 -13.67 -9.57 10.59
C GLY A 16 -12.24 -10.06 10.76
N ASP A 17 -12.04 -11.37 10.63
CA ASP A 17 -10.75 -12.01 10.85
C ASP A 17 -9.84 -12.04 9.62
N GLU A 18 -10.13 -11.22 8.60
CA GLU A 18 -9.31 -11.16 7.41
C GLU A 18 -7.86 -10.76 7.75
N GLU A 19 -6.90 -11.56 7.30
CA GLU A 19 -5.50 -11.23 7.47
C GLU A 19 -5.14 -9.95 6.70
N PRO A 20 -4.25 -9.11 7.23
CA PRO A 20 -3.88 -7.86 6.55
C PRO A 20 -3.42 -8.04 5.10
N VAL A 21 -2.61 -9.08 4.81
CA VAL A 21 -2.17 -9.33 3.45
C VAL A 21 -3.33 -9.74 2.56
N ALA A 22 -4.28 -10.51 3.06
CA ALA A 22 -5.47 -10.90 2.29
C ALA A 22 -6.32 -9.67 1.94
N ALA A 23 -6.47 -8.74 2.88
CA ALA A 23 -7.14 -7.47 2.63
C ALA A 23 -6.42 -6.66 1.55
N ALA A 24 -5.09 -6.58 1.63
CA ALA A 24 -4.29 -5.85 0.64
C ALA A 24 -4.40 -6.49 -0.75
N GLN A 25 -4.39 -7.81 -0.82
CA GLN A 25 -4.58 -8.55 -2.08
C GLN A 25 -5.95 -8.26 -2.69
N ARG A 26 -6.97 -8.28 -1.86
CA ARG A 26 -8.34 -7.98 -2.29
C ARG A 26 -8.46 -6.54 -2.81
N GLU A 27 -7.93 -5.58 -2.08
CA GLU A 27 -7.99 -4.17 -2.48
C GLU A 27 -7.19 -3.91 -3.77
N LEU A 28 -6.03 -4.53 -3.92
CA LEU A 28 -5.27 -4.43 -5.16
C LEU A 28 -6.10 -4.91 -6.35
N ALA A 29 -6.73 -6.07 -6.21
CA ALA A 29 -7.58 -6.64 -7.26
C ALA A 29 -8.79 -5.75 -7.57
N GLU A 30 -9.49 -5.29 -6.54
CA GLU A 30 -10.70 -4.48 -6.70
C GLU A 30 -10.40 -3.11 -7.30
N GLU A 31 -9.32 -2.47 -6.88
CA GLU A 31 -9.00 -1.11 -7.29
C GLU A 31 -8.21 -1.05 -8.60
N THR A 32 -7.44 -2.08 -8.94
CA THR A 32 -6.51 -2.00 -10.08
C THR A 32 -6.65 -3.11 -11.12
N ASP A 33 -7.40 -4.16 -10.85
CA ASP A 33 -7.47 -5.38 -11.68
C ASP A 33 -6.14 -6.12 -11.82
N TYR A 34 -5.25 -5.96 -10.83
CA TYR A 34 -3.98 -6.67 -10.77
C TYR A 34 -3.93 -7.67 -9.62
N GLU A 35 -3.13 -8.70 -9.79
CA GLU A 35 -2.70 -9.58 -8.72
C GLU A 35 -1.17 -9.61 -8.70
N ALA A 36 -0.60 -9.99 -7.57
CA ALA A 36 0.85 -10.04 -7.40
C ALA A 36 1.26 -11.40 -6.86
N ALA A 37 2.38 -11.92 -7.36
CA ALA A 37 2.92 -13.21 -6.92
C ALA A 37 3.77 -13.10 -5.65
N ARG A 38 4.33 -11.91 -5.35
CA ARG A 38 5.26 -11.73 -4.22
C ARG A 38 4.80 -10.57 -3.36
N TRP A 39 4.65 -10.85 -2.07
CA TRP A 39 4.21 -9.88 -1.06
C TRP A 39 5.19 -9.81 0.10
N HIS A 40 5.55 -8.59 0.48
CA HIS A 40 6.40 -8.32 1.64
C HIS A 40 5.91 -7.09 2.37
N VAL A 41 6.25 -6.99 3.65
CA VAL A 41 5.96 -5.80 4.43
C VAL A 41 7.01 -4.73 4.13
N LEU A 42 6.56 -3.53 3.82
CA LEU A 42 7.44 -2.36 3.71
C LEU A 42 7.56 -1.61 5.03
N ALA A 43 6.43 -1.28 5.64
CA ALA A 43 6.42 -0.46 6.85
C ALA A 43 5.13 -0.62 7.63
N ASN A 44 5.19 -0.36 8.92
CA ASN A 44 4.03 -0.23 9.80
C ASN A 44 4.06 1.15 10.41
N TYR A 45 2.88 1.74 10.61
CA TYR A 45 2.77 2.99 11.34
C TYR A 45 1.37 3.14 11.92
N PHE A 46 1.19 4.09 12.84
CA PHE A 46 -0.12 4.46 13.35
C PHE A 46 -0.59 5.71 12.63
N ALA A 47 -1.83 5.69 12.16
CA ALA A 47 -2.40 6.79 11.38
C ALA A 47 -2.55 8.07 12.21
N SER A 48 -2.97 7.95 13.48
CA SER A 48 -3.18 9.06 14.39
C SER A 48 -2.91 8.60 15.82
N PRO A 49 -1.62 8.49 16.23
CA PRO A 49 -1.25 7.84 17.48
C PRO A 49 -1.82 8.52 18.73
N GLU A 50 -2.17 9.79 18.65
CA GLU A 50 -2.77 10.53 19.78
C GLU A 50 -4.28 10.29 19.91
N PHE A 51 -4.96 9.87 18.84
CA PHE A 51 -6.42 9.76 18.81
C PHE A 51 -6.93 8.33 18.60
N THR A 52 -6.09 7.44 18.08
CA THR A 52 -6.48 6.09 17.74
C THR A 52 -5.31 5.14 17.82
N THR A 53 -5.62 3.86 18.04
CA THR A 53 -4.64 2.78 17.96
C THR A 53 -4.64 2.10 16.59
N GLU A 54 -5.30 2.71 15.60
CA GLU A 54 -5.36 2.17 14.25
C GLU A 54 -3.97 2.09 13.64
N GLY A 55 -3.52 0.87 13.39
CA GLY A 55 -2.28 0.59 12.72
C GLY A 55 -2.48 0.44 11.22
N VAL A 56 -1.53 0.96 10.45
CA VAL A 56 -1.47 0.79 9.00
C VAL A 56 -0.25 -0.05 8.66
N ARG A 57 -0.44 -1.01 7.78
CA ARG A 57 0.65 -1.82 7.24
C ARG A 57 0.74 -1.59 5.73
N CYS A 58 1.89 -1.09 5.29
CA CYS A 58 2.19 -0.96 3.87
C CYS A 58 2.87 -2.22 3.36
N PHE A 59 2.35 -2.77 2.28
CA PHE A 59 2.92 -3.94 1.62
C PHE A 59 3.58 -3.55 0.30
N LEU A 60 4.60 -4.31 -0.06
CA LEU A 60 5.16 -4.31 -1.41
C LEU A 60 4.59 -5.50 -2.17
N ALA A 61 3.96 -5.23 -3.29
CA ALA A 61 3.43 -6.24 -4.19
C ALA A 61 4.27 -6.26 -5.47
N ARG A 62 4.89 -7.39 -5.77
CA ARG A 62 5.76 -7.54 -6.95
C ARG A 62 5.32 -8.71 -7.82
N ASN A 63 5.80 -8.71 -9.07
CA ASN A 63 5.45 -9.71 -10.07
C ASN A 63 3.95 -9.65 -10.34
N LEU A 64 3.53 -8.47 -10.80
CA LEU A 64 2.13 -8.18 -11.09
C LEU A 64 1.68 -8.83 -12.40
N SER A 65 0.44 -9.26 -12.42
CA SER A 65 -0.24 -9.69 -13.63
C SER A 65 -1.67 -9.18 -13.63
N VAL A 66 -2.21 -8.93 -14.82
CA VAL A 66 -3.59 -8.45 -14.97
C VAL A 66 -4.54 -9.61 -14.72
N LEU A 67 -5.57 -9.37 -13.92
CA LEU A 67 -6.61 -10.37 -13.69
C LEU A 67 -7.36 -10.67 -15.00
N PRO A 68 -7.66 -11.95 -15.29
CA PRO A 68 -8.54 -12.28 -16.40
C PRO A 68 -9.93 -11.65 -16.20
N ALA A 69 -10.60 -11.32 -17.31
CA ALA A 69 -11.86 -10.57 -17.27
C ALA A 69 -12.91 -11.19 -16.35
N HIS A 70 -13.00 -12.52 -16.29
CA HIS A 70 -13.99 -13.23 -15.46
C HIS A 70 -13.72 -13.14 -13.95
N ARG A 71 -12.51 -12.73 -13.55
CA ARG A 71 -12.14 -12.57 -12.14
C ARG A 71 -12.15 -11.11 -11.69
N ARG A 72 -12.41 -10.17 -12.58
CA ARG A 72 -12.47 -8.75 -12.26
C ARG A 72 -13.78 -8.43 -11.57
N THR A 73 -13.69 -7.59 -10.53
CA THR A 73 -14.87 -7.09 -9.83
C THR A 73 -15.31 -5.79 -10.46
N GLU A 74 -16.63 -5.62 -10.63
CA GLU A 74 -17.18 -4.34 -11.05
C GLU A 74 -16.94 -3.31 -9.95
N ARG A 75 -16.37 -2.16 -10.31
CA ARG A 75 -16.11 -1.09 -9.36
C ARG A 75 -17.39 -0.34 -9.04
N GLU A 76 -17.61 -0.13 -7.75
CA GLU A 76 -18.73 0.66 -7.27
C GLU A 76 -18.46 2.16 -7.40
N ALA A 77 -19.49 2.98 -7.20
CA ALA A 77 -19.55 4.39 -7.59
C ALA A 77 -18.29 5.24 -7.34
N GLU A 78 -17.70 5.18 -6.14
CA GLU A 78 -16.50 5.97 -5.83
C GLU A 78 -15.25 5.37 -6.48
N GLU A 79 -15.14 4.06 -6.50
CA GLU A 79 -14.00 3.35 -7.06
C GLU A 79 -14.00 3.39 -8.59
N ALA A 80 -15.18 3.55 -9.21
CA ALA A 80 -15.29 3.65 -10.65
C ALA A 80 -14.61 4.91 -11.21
N GLU A 81 -14.42 5.93 -10.38
CA GLU A 81 -13.70 7.15 -10.75
C GLU A 81 -12.19 7.00 -10.63
N PHE A 82 -11.70 5.95 -9.98
CA PHE A 82 -10.28 5.72 -9.81
C PHE A 82 -9.68 5.16 -11.10
N VAL A 83 -8.67 5.84 -11.59
CA VAL A 83 -7.94 5.42 -12.78
C VAL A 83 -6.53 5.01 -12.36
N PRO A 84 -6.24 3.69 -12.32
CA PRO A 84 -4.88 3.24 -12.01
C PRO A 84 -3.89 3.82 -13.03
N THR A 85 -2.85 4.43 -12.53
CA THR A 85 -1.82 5.07 -13.34
C THR A 85 -0.45 4.65 -12.85
N TRP A 86 0.43 4.31 -13.79
CA TRP A 86 1.79 3.90 -13.46
C TRP A 86 2.72 5.11 -13.41
N PHE A 87 3.53 5.15 -12.36
CA PHE A 87 4.57 6.14 -12.19
C PHE A 87 5.88 5.43 -11.86
N ARG A 88 6.97 6.02 -12.26
CA ARG A 88 8.28 5.56 -11.81
C ARG A 88 8.43 5.88 -10.32
N LEU A 89 9.01 4.93 -9.58
CA LEU A 89 9.23 5.13 -8.14
C LEU A 89 10.01 6.42 -7.85
N ASP A 90 11.04 6.69 -8.64
CA ASP A 90 11.85 7.91 -8.47
C ASP A 90 11.00 9.17 -8.59
N ASP A 91 10.05 9.21 -9.53
CA ASP A 91 9.18 10.37 -9.73
C ASP A 91 8.20 10.53 -8.56
N VAL A 92 7.73 9.42 -8.00
CA VAL A 92 6.86 9.45 -6.81
C VAL A 92 7.63 9.98 -5.61
N VAL A 93 8.85 9.52 -5.40
CA VAL A 93 9.71 10.01 -4.30
C VAL A 93 9.99 11.50 -4.44
N GLU A 94 10.30 11.98 -5.65
CA GLU A 94 10.47 13.41 -5.90
C GLU A 94 9.20 14.20 -5.54
N ALA A 95 8.05 13.68 -5.93
CA ALA A 95 6.77 14.33 -5.61
C ALA A 95 6.49 14.36 -4.10
N VAL A 96 6.92 13.35 -3.37
CA VAL A 96 6.85 13.35 -1.90
C VAL A 96 7.74 14.44 -1.32
N LEU A 97 8.99 14.50 -1.78
CA LEU A 97 9.99 15.41 -1.22
C LEU A 97 9.69 16.89 -1.55
N ASP A 98 9.09 17.17 -2.68
CA ASP A 98 8.74 18.54 -3.04
C ASP A 98 7.33 18.95 -2.59
N GLY A 99 6.64 18.09 -1.85
CA GLY A 99 5.36 18.42 -1.24
C GLY A 99 4.14 18.28 -2.14
N ARG A 100 4.25 17.63 -3.29
CA ARG A 100 3.11 17.41 -4.19
C ARG A 100 2.23 16.22 -3.77
N LEU A 101 2.75 15.29 -2.98
CA LEU A 101 2.01 14.14 -2.47
C LEU A 101 1.88 14.22 -0.96
N HIS A 102 0.65 14.06 -0.46
CA HIS A 102 0.32 14.26 0.95
C HIS A 102 -0.28 13.04 1.64
N ASN A 103 -0.80 12.07 0.88
CA ASN A 103 -1.42 10.89 1.46
C ASN A 103 -0.39 10.13 2.30
N PRO A 104 -0.65 9.90 3.62
CA PRO A 104 0.34 9.29 4.51
C PRO A 104 0.84 7.92 4.04
N ALA A 105 -0.05 7.05 3.59
CA ALA A 105 0.34 5.72 3.11
C ALA A 105 1.23 5.81 1.87
N THR A 106 0.94 6.73 0.97
CA THR A 106 1.76 6.96 -0.22
C THR A 106 3.13 7.49 0.14
N VAL A 107 3.20 8.47 1.05
CA VAL A 107 4.48 9.02 1.52
C VAL A 107 5.34 7.93 2.16
N VAL A 108 4.78 7.20 3.12
CA VAL A 108 5.51 6.14 3.82
C VAL A 108 5.89 5.03 2.85
N GLY A 109 4.95 4.58 2.03
CA GLY A 109 5.17 3.48 1.08
C GLY A 109 6.23 3.80 0.03
N ALA A 110 6.20 4.99 -0.54
CA ALA A 110 7.18 5.41 -1.55
C ALA A 110 8.60 5.47 -1.00
N LEU A 111 8.77 6.10 0.17
CA LEU A 111 10.08 6.22 0.78
C LEU A 111 10.63 4.87 1.25
N ALA A 112 9.78 4.02 1.81
CA ALA A 112 10.17 2.66 2.21
C ALA A 112 10.53 1.81 0.99
N ALA A 113 9.77 1.92 -0.09
CA ALA A 113 10.06 1.19 -1.33
C ALA A 113 11.38 1.61 -1.95
N GLN A 114 11.68 2.91 -1.95
CA GLN A 114 12.98 3.40 -2.42
C GLN A 114 14.13 2.80 -1.63
N ARG A 115 14.02 2.80 -0.31
CA ARG A 115 15.04 2.23 0.55
C ARG A 115 15.20 0.73 0.31
N ALA A 116 14.10 0.01 0.17
CA ALA A 116 14.13 -1.42 -0.13
C ALA A 116 14.83 -1.69 -1.46
N ARG A 117 14.54 -0.88 -2.48
CA ARG A 117 15.17 -1.00 -3.80
C ARG A 117 16.68 -0.76 -3.72
N GLU A 118 17.11 0.25 -2.98
CA GLU A 118 18.55 0.53 -2.76
C GLU A 118 19.28 -0.66 -2.15
N ARG A 119 18.58 -1.45 -1.33
CA ARG A 119 19.11 -2.66 -0.72
C ARG A 119 18.93 -3.90 -1.57
N GLY A 120 18.58 -3.74 -2.84
CA GLY A 120 18.34 -4.84 -3.76
C GLY A 120 17.14 -5.70 -3.37
N TRP A 121 16.16 -5.13 -2.69
CA TRP A 121 14.96 -5.82 -2.18
C TRP A 121 15.28 -6.92 -1.14
N GLN A 122 16.43 -6.83 -0.49
CA GLN A 122 16.87 -7.81 0.51
C GLN A 122 16.37 -7.44 1.90
N GLY A 123 16.13 -8.46 2.73
CA GLY A 123 15.77 -8.28 4.13
C GLY A 123 14.34 -7.81 4.38
N LEU A 124 13.48 -7.86 3.39
CA LEU A 124 12.07 -7.53 3.57
C LEU A 124 11.37 -8.60 4.42
N ARG A 125 10.51 -8.15 5.33
CA ARG A 125 9.76 -9.05 6.19
C ARG A 125 8.65 -9.74 5.40
N GLU A 126 8.36 -10.97 5.80
CA GLU A 126 7.26 -11.73 5.22
C GLU A 126 5.90 -11.06 5.50
N PRO A 127 4.88 -11.29 4.63
CA PRO A 127 3.61 -10.61 4.78
C PRO A 127 2.88 -10.91 6.11
N GLY A 128 3.13 -12.06 6.71
CA GLY A 128 2.56 -12.43 8.00
C GLY A 128 3.40 -12.03 9.21
N ALA A 129 4.42 -11.19 9.03
CA ALA A 129 5.30 -10.79 10.13
C ALA A 129 4.52 -10.12 11.27
N PRO A 130 4.88 -10.37 12.54
CA PRO A 130 4.19 -9.78 13.68
C PRO A 130 4.22 -8.26 13.66
N ARG A 131 3.17 -7.64 14.18
CA ARG A 131 3.15 -6.21 14.46
C ARG A 131 3.70 -5.95 15.84
N LEU A 132 4.53 -4.94 15.96
CA LEU A 132 4.99 -4.46 17.25
C LEU A 132 4.10 -3.30 17.66
N HIS A 133 3.46 -3.41 18.83
CA HIS A 133 2.53 -2.40 19.32
C HIS A 133 3.22 -1.24 20.03
N SER A 134 4.47 -1.40 20.39
CA SER A 134 5.27 -0.31 20.94
C SER A 134 6.74 -0.53 20.60
N PRO A 135 7.49 0.54 20.36
CA PRO A 135 8.92 0.42 20.17
C PRO A 135 9.57 -0.02 21.48
N ARG A 136 10.32 -1.09 21.45
CA ARG A 136 11.03 -1.57 22.64
C ARG A 136 12.42 -0.97 22.75
N SER A 137 13.04 -0.73 21.62
CA SER A 137 14.31 0.00 21.48
C SER A 137 14.66 0.09 20.02
N LEU A 138 15.43 1.09 19.68
CA LEU A 138 16.06 1.15 18.36
C LEU A 138 17.46 0.56 18.45
#